data_7724bf407b015623d5a8031f184cdd7f
#
_entry.id   7724bf407b015623d5a8031f184cdd7f
#
_cell.length_a   1.000
_cell.length_b   1.000
_cell.length_c   1.000
_cell.angle_alpha   90.00
_cell.angle_beta   90.00
_cell.angle_gamma   90.00
#
_symmetry.space_group_name_H-M   'P 1'
#
loop_
_entity.id
_entity.type
_entity.pdbx_description
1 polymer ?
#
loop_
_entity_poly.entity_id
_entity_poly.type
_entity_poly.pdbx_seq_one_letter_code
_entity_poly.pdbx_strand_id
1 'polypeptide(L)'
;MTMQKPALSEEQFNARWIIEALRLGIVPHQQVEQFSCGREVEMEKMDEWLSSGDGCMMLSGAYGAGKSHMLNLTLTRALRQGWAVALVEIDPEETPFNQPKKIYRQIIRSFRYTNGERDCIFADFVADICSAQDPGASGTIREHPIIGKLISARSQEISRSVDDQEYTDEDLQNWIEGEEITIPGLPRLDNFQTMGNLYCNILSGIGWGVTHMLGLRGLLILMDEGESIDKSWDSGVQSANAENFLKGLILMANNDTNLKLEAEALHHHRYGGMFDAQNTGSLTKLRYGGRKKHLLPFIWGETSHVKMLFSFVPEIVEVVNTTIIHDDEIWQQIRKIELSPLDEGDFMELSENIRAMYARAYHYSAPESIEPVLKRDKTRRFVKSVVEALDVMRFNPGTWREELHLPIETGETGVPGDTQSED
;
A
#
# COMPACT_ATOMS: atom_id res chain seq x y z
N MET A 1 0.24 23.67 46.87
CA MET A 1 1.08 23.91 45.71
C MET A 1 0.92 22.75 44.75
N THR A 2 0.07 22.85 43.78
CA THR A 2 -0.11 21.86 42.70
C THR A 2 1.09 22.03 41.76
N MET A 3 2.05 21.11 41.81
CA MET A 3 3.09 21.01 40.80
C MET A 3 2.42 20.76 39.47
N GLN A 4 2.37 21.76 38.60
CA GLN A 4 2.07 21.53 37.19
C GLN A 4 3.16 20.60 36.62
N LYS A 5 2.76 19.41 36.15
CA LYS A 5 3.66 18.56 35.37
C LYS A 5 4.16 19.39 34.19
N PRO A 6 5.49 19.44 33.93
CA PRO A 6 6.00 20.12 32.77
C PRO A 6 5.32 19.56 31.50
N ALA A 7 4.93 20.45 30.61
CA ALA A 7 4.41 20.03 29.30
C ALA A 7 5.47 19.17 28.60
N LEU A 8 5.03 18.08 27.98
CA LEU A 8 5.90 17.21 27.18
C LEU A 8 6.49 18.04 26.02
N SER A 9 7.77 17.84 25.72
CA SER A 9 8.32 18.36 24.47
C SER A 9 7.66 17.65 23.28
N GLU A 10 7.64 18.28 22.12
CA GLU A 10 7.13 17.70 20.87
C GLU A 10 7.84 16.38 20.54
N GLU A 11 9.15 16.32 20.75
CA GLU A 11 9.96 15.12 20.56
C GLU A 11 9.50 13.97 21.50
N GLN A 12 9.25 14.28 22.76
CA GLN A 12 8.72 13.30 23.72
C GLN A 12 7.33 12.81 23.36
N PHE A 13 6.47 13.71 22.91
CA PHE A 13 5.12 13.37 22.47
C PHE A 13 5.18 12.40 21.30
N ASN A 14 5.99 12.72 20.29
CA ASN A 14 6.19 11.85 19.12
C ASN A 14 6.77 10.49 19.50
N ALA A 15 7.79 10.46 20.38
CA ALA A 15 8.37 9.21 20.84
C ALA A 15 7.34 8.33 21.59
N ARG A 16 6.47 8.92 22.41
CA ARG A 16 5.38 8.18 23.09
C ARG A 16 4.37 7.62 22.08
N TRP A 17 3.98 8.41 21.09
CA TRP A 17 3.07 7.95 20.06
C TRP A 17 3.64 6.73 19.29
N ILE A 18 4.96 6.74 19.00
CA ILE A 18 5.64 5.62 18.37
C ILE A 18 5.60 4.38 19.28
N ILE A 19 5.90 4.53 20.58
CA ILE A 19 5.85 3.40 21.53
C ILE A 19 4.44 2.83 21.66
N GLU A 20 3.39 3.66 21.67
CA GLU A 20 2.01 3.16 21.68
C GLU A 20 1.67 2.37 20.41
N ALA A 21 2.15 2.78 19.25
CA ALA A 21 1.98 2.01 18.01
C ALA A 21 2.76 0.67 18.06
N LEU A 22 4.01 0.68 18.53
CA LEU A 22 4.83 -0.54 18.70
C LEU A 22 4.19 -1.51 19.71
N ARG A 23 3.51 -1.01 20.74
CA ARG A 23 2.72 -1.82 21.70
C ARG A 23 1.61 -2.61 21.00
N LEU A 24 1.06 -2.09 19.93
CA LEU A 24 0.10 -2.78 19.08
C LEU A 24 0.78 -3.66 18.00
N GLY A 25 2.12 -3.62 17.93
CA GLY A 25 2.92 -4.29 16.90
C GLY A 25 2.80 -3.61 15.54
N ILE A 26 2.64 -2.29 15.53
CA ILE A 26 2.55 -1.45 14.34
C ILE A 26 3.74 -0.48 14.38
N VAL A 27 4.46 -0.37 13.26
CA VAL A 27 5.51 0.64 13.09
C VAL A 27 4.92 1.82 12.32
N PRO A 28 4.97 3.05 12.88
CA PRO A 28 4.51 4.24 12.17
C PRO A 28 5.33 4.51 10.90
N HIS A 29 4.68 4.97 9.84
CA HIS A 29 5.29 5.22 8.53
C HIS A 29 6.53 6.14 8.61
N GLN A 30 6.47 7.19 9.42
CA GLN A 30 7.55 8.18 9.53
C GLN A 30 8.85 7.59 10.11
N GLN A 31 8.78 6.50 10.86
CA GLN A 31 9.90 5.82 11.51
C GLN A 31 10.14 4.41 10.98
N VAL A 32 9.49 4.03 9.88
CA VAL A 32 9.59 2.67 9.34
C VAL A 32 11.03 2.23 9.10
N GLU A 33 11.89 3.11 8.59
CA GLU A 33 13.30 2.82 8.33
C GLU A 33 14.11 2.52 9.60
N GLN A 34 13.82 3.20 10.71
CA GLN A 34 14.51 2.98 11.98
C GLN A 34 14.26 1.56 12.56
N PHE A 35 13.15 0.95 12.19
CA PHE A 35 12.75 -0.38 12.67
C PHE A 35 12.81 -1.44 11.57
N SER A 36 13.52 -1.17 10.46
CA SER A 36 13.69 -2.10 9.32
C SER A 36 15.02 -2.84 9.38
N CYS A 37 15.25 -3.59 10.48
CA CYS A 37 16.46 -4.37 10.67
C CYS A 37 16.41 -5.64 9.80
N GLY A 38 17.56 -6.06 9.23
CA GLY A 38 17.71 -7.30 8.47
C GLY A 38 16.87 -7.35 7.17
N ARG A 39 16.67 -6.20 6.51
CA ARG A 39 15.86 -6.08 5.29
C ARG A 39 16.61 -5.47 4.11
N GLU A 40 17.93 -5.37 4.20
CA GLU A 40 18.76 -4.70 3.21
C GLU A 40 18.63 -5.36 1.83
N VAL A 41 18.65 -6.70 1.77
CA VAL A 41 18.58 -7.47 0.52
C VAL A 41 17.21 -7.31 -0.14
N GLU A 42 16.12 -7.38 0.65
CA GLU A 42 14.78 -7.19 0.13
C GLU A 42 14.55 -5.74 -0.31
N MET A 43 15.12 -4.77 0.41
CA MET A 43 15.06 -3.35 0.06
C MET A 43 15.81 -3.06 -1.24
N GLU A 44 17.01 -3.62 -1.43
CA GLU A 44 17.77 -3.47 -2.67
C GLU A 44 17.00 -4.00 -3.88
N LYS A 45 16.43 -5.20 -3.78
CA LYS A 45 15.57 -5.78 -4.83
C LYS A 45 14.32 -4.92 -5.12
N MET A 46 13.76 -4.30 -4.07
CA MET A 46 12.62 -3.40 -4.20
C MET A 46 13.01 -2.12 -4.95
N ASP A 47 14.14 -1.51 -4.60
CA ASP A 47 14.65 -0.31 -5.26
C ASP A 47 15.04 -0.58 -6.73
N GLU A 48 15.63 -1.75 -7.03
CA GLU A 48 15.86 -2.22 -8.38
C GLU A 48 14.57 -2.32 -9.19
N TRP A 49 13.53 -2.95 -8.60
CA TRP A 49 12.24 -3.08 -9.27
C TRP A 49 11.58 -1.72 -9.48
N LEU A 50 11.59 -0.82 -8.50
CA LEU A 50 11.05 0.54 -8.67
C LEU A 50 11.71 1.29 -9.83
N SER A 51 12.99 0.98 -10.11
CA SER A 51 13.77 1.57 -11.20
C SER A 51 13.67 0.82 -12.52
N SER A 52 13.13 -0.42 -12.53
CA SER A 52 13.01 -1.27 -13.72
C SER A 52 11.81 -0.93 -14.58
N GLY A 53 11.71 -1.59 -15.76
CA GLY A 53 10.51 -1.55 -16.61
C GLY A 53 9.38 -2.47 -16.16
N ASP A 54 9.62 -3.37 -15.19
CA ASP A 54 8.63 -4.35 -14.73
C ASP A 54 7.52 -3.68 -13.94
N GLY A 55 6.26 -3.96 -14.27
CA GLY A 55 5.10 -3.31 -13.68
C GLY A 55 4.64 -3.92 -12.37
N CYS A 56 4.62 -5.26 -12.28
CA CYS A 56 4.13 -5.99 -11.12
C CYS A 56 5.25 -6.67 -10.34
N MET A 57 5.09 -6.68 -9.02
CA MET A 57 5.90 -7.45 -8.08
C MET A 57 5.03 -8.11 -7.03
N MET A 58 5.47 -9.26 -6.54
CA MET A 58 4.86 -9.99 -5.43
C MET A 58 5.83 -10.04 -4.26
N LEU A 59 5.32 -9.69 -3.08
CA LEU A 59 5.97 -9.85 -1.80
C LEU A 59 5.36 -11.05 -1.08
N SER A 60 6.14 -12.09 -0.84
CA SER A 60 5.70 -13.30 -0.14
C SER A 60 6.35 -13.38 1.24
N GLY A 61 5.62 -13.86 2.23
CA GLY A 61 6.17 -14.09 3.57
C GLY A 61 5.12 -14.66 4.51
N ALA A 62 5.54 -15.48 5.46
CA ALA A 62 4.67 -16.08 6.45
C ALA A 62 3.87 -15.01 7.25
N TYR A 63 2.79 -15.42 7.90
CA TYR A 63 2.04 -14.52 8.77
C TYR A 63 2.93 -13.97 9.90
N GLY A 64 3.03 -12.64 9.99
CA GLY A 64 3.86 -11.95 10.97
C GLY A 64 5.35 -11.80 10.56
N ALA A 65 5.74 -12.13 9.34
CA ALA A 65 7.09 -11.95 8.80
C ALA A 65 7.46 -10.48 8.51
N GLY A 66 6.50 -9.57 8.53
CA GLY A 66 6.74 -8.14 8.29
C GLY A 66 6.33 -7.66 6.89
N LYS A 67 5.41 -8.35 6.19
CA LYS A 67 4.90 -7.92 4.87
C LYS A 67 4.37 -6.49 4.88
N SER A 68 3.43 -6.18 5.78
CA SER A 68 2.87 -4.83 5.91
C SER A 68 3.94 -3.78 6.25
N HIS A 69 4.96 -4.17 7.04
CA HIS A 69 6.10 -3.31 7.32
C HIS A 69 6.90 -2.99 6.04
N MET A 70 7.17 -4.00 5.20
CA MET A 70 7.85 -3.82 3.91
C MET A 70 7.05 -2.97 2.94
N LEU A 71 5.70 -3.11 2.92
CA LEU A 71 4.84 -2.24 2.11
C LEU A 71 4.96 -0.78 2.56
N ASN A 72 4.94 -0.52 3.87
CA ASN A 72 5.09 0.82 4.43
C ASN A 72 6.49 1.40 4.18
N LEU A 73 7.53 0.58 4.25
CA LEU A 73 8.89 0.97 3.89
C LEU A 73 8.99 1.33 2.41
N THR A 74 8.39 0.51 1.54
CA THR A 74 8.32 0.77 0.09
C THR A 74 7.56 2.06 -0.21
N LEU A 75 6.42 2.29 0.45
CA LEU A 75 5.65 3.53 0.36
C LEU A 75 6.52 4.75 0.67
N THR A 76 7.20 4.73 1.83
CA THR A 76 8.04 5.86 2.29
C THR A 76 9.17 6.15 1.31
N ARG A 77 9.85 5.11 0.83
CA ARG A 77 10.94 5.23 -0.15
C ARG A 77 10.44 5.70 -1.52
N ALA A 78 9.33 5.16 -1.99
CA ALA A 78 8.74 5.54 -3.26
C ALA A 78 8.31 7.02 -3.29
N LEU A 79 7.70 7.53 -2.22
CA LEU A 79 7.38 8.95 -2.08
C LEU A 79 8.64 9.82 -2.21
N ARG A 80 9.73 9.47 -1.51
CA ARG A 80 11.02 10.19 -1.61
C ARG A 80 11.67 10.10 -3.00
N GLN A 81 11.40 9.03 -3.72
CA GLN A 81 11.88 8.85 -5.10
C GLN A 81 10.99 9.53 -6.14
N GLY A 82 9.95 10.25 -5.74
CA GLY A 82 9.05 10.98 -6.64
C GLY A 82 7.98 10.09 -7.29
N TRP A 83 7.49 9.08 -6.60
CA TRP A 83 6.28 8.35 -6.97
C TRP A 83 5.05 8.93 -6.30
N ALA A 84 3.91 8.87 -6.98
CA ALA A 84 2.62 8.89 -6.29
C ALA A 84 2.33 7.47 -5.78
N VAL A 85 1.82 7.32 -4.57
CA VAL A 85 1.62 6.01 -3.94
C VAL A 85 0.21 5.88 -3.38
N ALA A 86 -0.38 4.69 -3.49
CA ALA A 86 -1.60 4.30 -2.80
C ALA A 86 -1.39 2.96 -2.11
N LEU A 87 -1.87 2.83 -0.87
CA LEU A 87 -1.83 1.59 -0.09
C LEU A 87 -3.26 1.13 0.18
N VAL A 88 -3.56 -0.10 -0.19
CA VAL A 88 -4.88 -0.74 -0.03
C VAL A 88 -4.73 -2.00 0.79
N GLU A 89 -5.54 -2.15 1.81
CA GLU A 89 -5.73 -3.41 2.53
C GLU A 89 -6.95 -4.14 1.94
N ILE A 90 -6.74 -5.38 1.51
CA ILE A 90 -7.80 -6.20 0.93
C ILE A 90 -8.55 -6.89 2.06
N ASP A 91 -9.84 -6.60 2.21
CA ASP A 91 -10.72 -7.18 3.20
C ASP A 91 -11.94 -7.83 2.51
N PRO A 92 -12.33 -9.07 2.89
CA PRO A 92 -13.44 -9.77 2.25
C PRO A 92 -14.81 -9.07 2.38
N GLU A 93 -15.02 -8.23 3.39
CA GLU A 93 -16.29 -7.55 3.66
C GLU A 93 -16.25 -6.09 3.17
N GLU A 94 -15.21 -5.35 3.53
CA GLU A 94 -15.12 -3.92 3.25
C GLU A 94 -14.56 -3.63 1.86
N THR A 95 -13.50 -4.33 1.45
CA THR A 95 -12.79 -4.15 0.17
C THR A 95 -12.64 -5.45 -0.61
N PRO A 96 -13.76 -6.20 -0.86
CA PRO A 96 -13.69 -7.47 -1.55
C PRO A 96 -13.22 -7.29 -3.00
N PHE A 97 -12.30 -8.14 -3.44
CA PHE A 97 -11.62 -7.99 -4.73
C PHE A 97 -12.56 -8.22 -5.94
N ASN A 98 -13.68 -8.91 -5.75
CA ASN A 98 -14.72 -9.08 -6.76
C ASN A 98 -15.57 -7.81 -7.00
N GLN A 99 -15.33 -6.74 -6.22
CA GLN A 99 -15.94 -5.42 -6.36
C GLN A 99 -14.87 -4.35 -6.70
N PRO A 100 -14.39 -4.28 -7.94
CA PRO A 100 -13.37 -3.33 -8.39
C PRO A 100 -13.58 -1.89 -7.94
N LYS A 101 -14.82 -1.43 -7.85
CA LYS A 101 -15.16 -0.10 -7.36
C LYS A 101 -14.65 0.16 -5.94
N LYS A 102 -14.78 -0.82 -5.04
CA LYS A 102 -14.35 -0.67 -3.63
C LYS A 102 -12.83 -0.60 -3.53
N ILE A 103 -12.11 -1.45 -4.27
CA ILE A 103 -10.64 -1.40 -4.35
C ILE A 103 -10.18 -0.06 -4.92
N TYR A 104 -10.76 0.36 -6.05
CA TYR A 104 -10.47 1.65 -6.67
C TYR A 104 -10.69 2.81 -5.70
N ARG A 105 -11.81 2.82 -4.96
CA ARG A 105 -12.11 3.85 -3.96
C ARG A 105 -11.01 3.94 -2.90
N GLN A 106 -10.53 2.81 -2.39
CA GLN A 106 -9.43 2.80 -1.43
C GLN A 106 -8.13 3.33 -2.05
N ILE A 107 -7.86 3.03 -3.32
CA ILE A 107 -6.70 3.60 -4.04
C ILE A 107 -6.81 5.14 -4.05
N ILE A 108 -7.96 5.70 -4.41
CA ILE A 108 -8.16 7.16 -4.45
C ILE A 108 -8.02 7.78 -3.05
N ARG A 109 -8.59 7.17 -2.02
CA ARG A 109 -8.55 7.66 -0.63
C ARG A 109 -7.16 7.60 -0.01
N SER A 110 -6.40 6.57 -0.35
CA SER A 110 -5.03 6.40 0.15
C SER A 110 -3.96 7.05 -0.72
N PHE A 111 -4.34 7.64 -1.86
CA PHE A 111 -3.42 8.29 -2.79
C PHE A 111 -2.64 9.42 -2.13
N ARG A 112 -1.30 9.38 -2.26
CA ARG A 112 -0.35 10.35 -1.72
C ARG A 112 0.75 10.60 -2.72
N TYR A 113 1.26 11.84 -2.74
CA TYR A 113 2.51 12.21 -3.39
C TYR A 113 3.14 13.40 -2.68
N THR A 114 4.39 13.70 -2.98
CA THR A 114 5.07 14.87 -2.43
C THR A 114 5.30 15.90 -3.54
N ASN A 115 5.00 17.17 -3.24
CA ASN A 115 5.30 18.30 -4.11
C ASN A 115 6.16 19.30 -3.33
N GLY A 116 7.48 19.21 -3.51
CA GLY A 116 8.44 19.88 -2.63
C GLY A 116 8.37 19.27 -1.23
N GLU A 117 8.07 20.11 -0.22
CA GLU A 117 7.92 19.69 1.18
C GLU A 117 6.45 19.39 1.56
N ARG A 118 5.52 19.53 0.62
CA ARG A 118 4.08 19.36 0.87
C ARG A 118 3.66 17.91 0.59
N ASP A 119 3.05 17.30 1.58
CA ASP A 119 2.31 16.05 1.42
C ASP A 119 0.96 16.35 0.75
N CYS A 120 0.71 15.69 -0.37
CA CYS A 120 -0.44 15.91 -1.22
C CYS A 120 -1.32 14.67 -1.30
N ILE A 121 -2.62 14.90 -1.43
CA ILE A 121 -3.65 13.87 -1.59
C ILE A 121 -4.26 13.93 -3.00
N PHE A 122 -5.24 13.08 -3.29
CA PHE A 122 -5.87 13.04 -4.62
C PHE A 122 -6.57 14.36 -5.00
N ALA A 123 -7.17 15.08 -4.06
CA ALA A 123 -7.74 16.40 -4.32
C ALA A 123 -6.68 17.42 -4.77
N ASP A 124 -5.48 17.37 -4.19
CA ASP A 124 -4.35 18.19 -4.63
C ASP A 124 -3.90 17.81 -6.04
N PHE A 125 -3.85 16.50 -6.37
CA PHE A 125 -3.56 16.03 -7.72
C PHE A 125 -4.53 16.65 -8.74
N VAL A 126 -5.83 16.63 -8.47
CA VAL A 126 -6.83 17.25 -9.35
C VAL A 126 -6.61 18.76 -9.47
N ALA A 127 -6.26 19.43 -8.38
CA ALA A 127 -5.96 20.85 -8.39
C ALA A 127 -4.71 21.18 -9.20
N ASP A 128 -3.64 20.41 -8.99
CA ASP A 128 -2.35 20.61 -9.66
C ASP A 128 -2.46 20.35 -11.17
N ILE A 129 -3.16 19.29 -11.62
CA ILE A 129 -3.36 19.06 -13.07
C ILE A 129 -4.26 20.11 -13.74
N CYS A 130 -5.23 20.68 -13.02
CA CYS A 130 -6.04 21.79 -13.53
C CYS A 130 -5.22 23.07 -13.70
N SER A 131 -4.19 23.27 -12.88
CA SER A 131 -3.35 24.45 -12.85
C SER A 131 -2.10 24.36 -13.71
N ALA A 132 -1.81 23.15 -14.24
CA ALA A 132 -0.60 22.91 -15.02
C ALA A 132 -0.59 23.71 -16.33
N GLN A 133 0.57 24.32 -16.62
CA GLN A 133 0.72 25.25 -17.74
C GLN A 133 1.17 24.61 -19.06
N ASP A 134 1.38 23.26 -19.10
CA ASP A 134 1.73 22.56 -20.33
C ASP A 134 0.51 22.38 -21.23
N PRO A 135 0.39 23.11 -22.37
CA PRO A 135 -0.79 23.03 -23.23
C PRO A 135 -0.94 21.64 -23.90
N GLY A 136 0.19 20.97 -24.17
CA GLY A 136 0.20 19.67 -24.83
C GLY A 136 -0.32 18.57 -23.91
N ALA A 137 0.31 18.44 -22.72
CA ALA A 137 -0.11 17.46 -21.73
C ALA A 137 -1.53 17.76 -21.22
N SER A 138 -1.87 19.03 -20.97
CA SER A 138 -3.23 19.44 -20.56
C SER A 138 -4.27 19.13 -21.64
N GLY A 139 -3.95 19.24 -22.91
CA GLY A 139 -4.83 18.84 -24.02
C GLY A 139 -5.07 17.34 -24.00
N THR A 140 -4.02 16.56 -23.91
CA THR A 140 -4.08 15.09 -23.91
C THR A 140 -4.90 14.53 -22.76
N ILE A 141 -4.64 14.95 -21.49
CA ILE A 141 -5.39 14.41 -20.34
C ILE A 141 -6.88 14.77 -20.38
N ARG A 142 -7.25 15.89 -21.01
CA ARG A 142 -8.66 16.27 -21.21
C ARG A 142 -9.42 15.34 -22.17
N GLU A 143 -8.72 14.56 -22.99
CA GLU A 143 -9.33 13.53 -23.84
C GLU A 143 -9.69 12.26 -23.07
N HIS A 144 -9.15 12.09 -21.85
CA HIS A 144 -9.49 10.95 -21.00
C HIS A 144 -11.00 10.99 -20.64
N PRO A 145 -11.75 9.89 -20.89
CA PRO A 145 -13.21 9.89 -20.81
C PRO A 145 -13.78 10.21 -19.42
N ILE A 146 -13.01 10.02 -18.37
CA ILE A 146 -13.43 10.29 -16.97
C ILE A 146 -12.63 11.46 -16.37
N ILE A 147 -11.29 11.39 -16.38
CA ILE A 147 -10.43 12.44 -15.79
C ILE A 147 -10.60 13.77 -16.56
N GLY A 148 -10.73 13.74 -17.88
CA GLY A 148 -10.98 14.94 -18.68
C GLY A 148 -12.30 15.64 -18.29
N LYS A 149 -13.33 14.85 -17.94
CA LYS A 149 -14.59 15.39 -17.44
C LYS A 149 -14.46 15.98 -16.04
N LEU A 150 -13.70 15.33 -15.14
CA LEU A 150 -13.40 15.84 -13.80
C LEU A 150 -12.68 17.19 -13.89
N ILE A 151 -11.63 17.28 -14.72
CA ILE A 151 -10.89 18.52 -14.95
C ILE A 151 -11.81 19.62 -15.51
N SER A 152 -12.65 19.27 -16.47
CA SER A 152 -13.58 20.23 -17.09
C SER A 152 -14.63 20.75 -16.12
N ALA A 153 -15.21 19.86 -15.31
CA ALA A 153 -16.16 20.22 -14.28
C ALA A 153 -15.53 21.17 -13.25
N ARG A 154 -14.37 20.79 -12.69
CA ARG A 154 -13.67 21.63 -11.74
C ARG A 154 -13.28 22.99 -12.32
N SER A 155 -12.76 23.03 -13.54
CA SER A 155 -12.39 24.28 -14.20
C SER A 155 -13.61 25.21 -14.43
N GLN A 156 -14.76 24.62 -14.71
CA GLN A 156 -16.02 25.37 -14.86
C GLN A 156 -16.45 25.99 -13.53
N GLU A 157 -16.41 25.23 -12.43
CA GLU A 157 -16.82 25.73 -11.10
C GLU A 157 -15.87 26.84 -10.59
N ILE A 158 -14.57 26.69 -10.76
CA ILE A 158 -13.58 27.72 -10.38
C ILE A 158 -13.82 29.05 -11.15
N SER A 159 -14.34 28.98 -12.37
CA SER A 159 -14.65 30.18 -13.18
C SER A 159 -15.95 30.89 -12.76
N ARG A 160 -16.79 30.28 -11.93
CA ARG A 160 -18.02 30.84 -11.39
C ARG A 160 -17.76 31.69 -10.15
N SER A 161 -18.69 32.61 -9.84
CA SER A 161 -18.68 33.26 -8.51
C SER A 161 -19.01 32.22 -7.41
N VAL A 162 -18.55 32.46 -6.20
CA VAL A 162 -18.76 31.51 -5.06
C VAL A 162 -20.25 31.24 -4.84
N ASP A 163 -21.10 32.25 -5.03
CA ASP A 163 -22.55 32.13 -4.84
C ASP A 163 -23.26 31.35 -5.96
N ASP A 164 -22.61 31.19 -7.12
CA ASP A 164 -23.16 30.52 -8.31
C ASP A 164 -22.59 29.10 -8.51
N GLN A 165 -21.73 28.62 -7.59
CA GLN A 165 -21.16 27.28 -7.65
C GLN A 165 -22.26 26.23 -7.39
N GLU A 166 -22.37 25.24 -8.29
CA GLU A 166 -23.36 24.16 -8.21
C GLU A 166 -22.86 22.96 -7.40
N TYR A 167 -21.54 22.78 -7.29
CA TYR A 167 -20.88 21.68 -6.55
C TYR A 167 -19.50 22.08 -6.06
N THR A 168 -19.04 21.42 -5.04
CA THR A 168 -17.76 21.68 -4.37
C THR A 168 -16.64 20.75 -4.86
N ASP A 169 -15.38 21.03 -4.48
CA ASP A 169 -14.26 20.09 -4.69
C ASP A 169 -14.49 18.77 -3.93
N GLU A 170 -15.20 18.79 -2.78
CA GLU A 170 -15.62 17.60 -2.04
C GLU A 170 -16.64 16.75 -2.83
N ASP A 171 -17.60 17.39 -3.49
CA ASP A 171 -18.54 16.69 -4.36
C ASP A 171 -17.85 16.01 -5.53
N LEU A 172 -16.85 16.66 -6.14
CA LEU A 172 -16.03 16.08 -7.20
C LEU A 172 -15.18 14.92 -6.70
N GLN A 173 -14.65 15.02 -5.48
CA GLN A 173 -13.93 13.93 -4.83
C GLN A 173 -14.84 12.73 -4.59
N ASN A 174 -16.03 12.95 -4.01
CA ASN A 174 -17.03 11.92 -3.79
C ASN A 174 -17.48 11.26 -5.10
N TRP A 175 -17.63 12.06 -6.17
CA TRP A 175 -17.99 11.53 -7.47
C TRP A 175 -16.91 10.61 -8.04
N ILE A 176 -15.62 11.04 -8.03
CA ILE A 176 -14.53 10.22 -8.59
C ILE A 176 -14.28 8.96 -7.74
N GLU A 177 -14.56 8.99 -6.45
CA GLU A 177 -14.55 7.82 -5.58
C GLU A 177 -15.71 6.84 -5.87
N GLY A 178 -16.66 7.22 -6.71
CA GLY A 178 -17.83 6.42 -7.06
C GLY A 178 -18.89 6.40 -5.95
N GLU A 179 -18.98 7.46 -5.14
CA GLU A 179 -20.12 7.63 -4.22
C GLU A 179 -21.41 7.94 -4.97
N GLU A 180 -22.55 7.75 -4.30
CA GLU A 180 -23.86 8.00 -4.87
C GLU A 180 -24.18 9.50 -4.94
N ILE A 181 -23.47 10.20 -5.83
CA ILE A 181 -23.65 11.62 -6.10
C ILE A 181 -23.93 11.87 -7.58
N THR A 182 -24.77 12.85 -7.89
CA THR A 182 -25.09 13.25 -9.25
C THR A 182 -24.56 14.66 -9.51
N ILE A 183 -23.60 14.78 -10.42
CA ILE A 183 -23.07 16.06 -10.88
C ILE A 183 -23.50 16.26 -12.34
N PRO A 184 -24.08 17.41 -12.70
CA PRO A 184 -24.51 17.69 -14.07
C PRO A 184 -23.37 17.51 -15.07
N GLY A 185 -23.64 16.79 -16.16
CA GLY A 185 -22.65 16.52 -17.22
C GLY A 185 -21.65 15.41 -16.94
N LEU A 186 -21.57 14.88 -15.71
CA LEU A 186 -20.71 13.75 -15.35
C LEU A 186 -21.48 12.41 -15.39
N PRO A 187 -20.83 11.30 -15.82
CA PRO A 187 -21.43 9.97 -15.76
C PRO A 187 -21.55 9.49 -14.31
N ARG A 188 -22.55 8.71 -14.00
CA ARG A 188 -22.68 8.09 -12.66
C ARG A 188 -21.70 6.92 -12.54
N LEU A 189 -20.66 7.08 -11.71
CA LEU A 189 -19.67 6.03 -11.43
C LEU A 189 -20.14 5.00 -10.41
N ASP A 190 -21.10 5.36 -9.56
CA ASP A 190 -21.69 4.51 -8.53
C ASP A 190 -22.35 3.23 -9.07
N ASN A 191 -22.81 3.26 -10.32
CA ASN A 191 -23.49 2.13 -10.97
C ASN A 191 -22.56 1.00 -11.46
N PHE A 192 -21.24 1.19 -11.45
CA PHE A 192 -20.28 0.30 -12.11
C PHE A 192 -19.45 -0.53 -11.12
N GLN A 193 -20.10 -1.23 -10.18
CA GLN A 193 -19.42 -1.93 -9.08
C GLN A 193 -18.40 -2.98 -9.53
N THR A 194 -18.65 -3.70 -10.63
CA THR A 194 -17.87 -4.85 -11.10
C THR A 194 -17.11 -4.61 -12.41
N MET A 195 -17.05 -3.37 -12.88
CA MET A 195 -16.40 -3.04 -14.16
C MET A 195 -14.88 -2.84 -14.02
N GLY A 196 -14.10 -3.93 -14.05
CA GLY A 196 -12.65 -3.88 -13.95
C GLY A 196 -11.99 -2.97 -15.00
N ASN A 197 -12.44 -3.04 -16.26
CA ASN A 197 -11.92 -2.21 -17.34
C ASN A 197 -12.09 -0.70 -17.11
N LEU A 198 -13.20 -0.26 -16.49
CA LEU A 198 -13.41 1.15 -16.14
C LEU A 198 -12.36 1.65 -15.16
N TYR A 199 -12.16 0.91 -14.07
CA TYR A 199 -11.27 1.34 -13.00
C TYR A 199 -9.79 1.23 -13.40
N CYS A 200 -9.39 0.20 -14.14
CA CYS A 200 -8.06 0.13 -14.74
C CYS A 200 -7.82 1.30 -15.72
N ASN A 201 -8.81 1.65 -16.54
CA ASN A 201 -8.71 2.80 -17.45
C ASN A 201 -8.47 4.11 -16.69
N ILE A 202 -9.22 4.36 -15.61
CA ILE A 202 -9.04 5.55 -14.78
C ILE A 202 -7.65 5.54 -14.10
N LEU A 203 -7.23 4.41 -13.53
CA LEU A 203 -5.92 4.28 -12.88
C LEU A 203 -4.76 4.53 -13.84
N SER A 204 -4.84 4.00 -15.06
CA SER A 204 -3.82 4.28 -16.10
C SER A 204 -3.82 5.76 -16.51
N GLY A 205 -4.98 6.40 -16.57
CA GLY A 205 -5.08 7.84 -16.79
C GLY A 205 -4.50 8.68 -15.65
N ILE A 206 -4.69 8.25 -14.38
CA ILE A 206 -4.05 8.88 -13.23
C ILE A 206 -2.52 8.70 -13.30
N GLY A 207 -2.03 7.48 -13.60
CA GLY A 207 -0.61 7.22 -13.77
C GLY A 207 0.02 8.11 -14.85
N TRP A 208 -0.68 8.28 -15.98
CA TRP A 208 -0.27 9.19 -17.04
C TRP A 208 -0.22 10.65 -16.56
N GLY A 209 -1.27 11.11 -15.87
CA GLY A 209 -1.33 12.46 -15.32
C GLY A 209 -0.23 12.74 -14.30
N VAL A 210 0.02 11.79 -13.40
CA VAL A 210 1.12 11.85 -12.42
C VAL A 210 2.46 12.05 -13.13
N THR A 211 2.70 11.32 -14.22
CA THR A 211 4.00 11.38 -14.92
C THR A 211 4.13 12.62 -15.81
N HIS A 212 3.14 12.92 -16.63
CA HIS A 212 3.27 13.95 -17.66
C HIS A 212 2.85 15.35 -17.17
N MET A 213 1.96 15.43 -16.18
CA MET A 213 1.51 16.71 -15.65
C MET A 213 2.30 17.15 -14.42
N LEU A 214 2.66 16.20 -13.53
CA LEU A 214 3.38 16.52 -12.28
C LEU A 214 4.89 16.22 -12.38
N GLY A 215 5.36 15.54 -13.42
CA GLY A 215 6.75 15.17 -13.60
C GLY A 215 7.25 14.11 -12.60
N LEU A 216 6.33 13.35 -11.98
CA LEU A 216 6.65 12.25 -11.10
C LEU A 216 6.95 10.97 -11.89
N ARG A 217 7.47 9.93 -11.24
CA ARG A 217 7.85 8.67 -11.90
C ARG A 217 6.66 7.84 -12.35
N GLY A 218 5.52 7.94 -11.66
CA GLY A 218 4.31 7.17 -11.94
C GLY A 218 3.48 6.95 -10.68
N LEU A 219 2.46 6.09 -10.80
CA LEU A 219 1.59 5.66 -9.71
C LEU A 219 2.01 4.27 -9.23
N LEU A 220 2.39 4.15 -7.95
CA LEU A 220 2.65 2.89 -7.28
C LEU A 220 1.44 2.50 -6.43
N ILE A 221 0.87 1.33 -6.69
CA ILE A 221 -0.24 0.77 -5.92
C ILE A 221 0.28 -0.41 -5.10
N LEU A 222 0.17 -0.32 -3.79
CA LEU A 222 0.54 -1.35 -2.82
C LEU A 222 -0.72 -2.03 -2.31
N MET A 223 -0.78 -3.36 -2.37
CA MET A 223 -1.93 -4.14 -1.91
C MET A 223 -1.49 -5.11 -0.82
N ASP A 224 -2.00 -4.91 0.40
CA ASP A 224 -1.79 -5.80 1.54
C ASP A 224 -2.92 -6.82 1.68
N GLU A 225 -2.68 -7.88 2.46
CA GLU A 225 -3.63 -8.96 2.75
C GLU A 225 -4.16 -9.65 1.48
N GLY A 226 -3.29 -9.85 0.49
CA GLY A 226 -3.63 -10.48 -0.80
C GLY A 226 -4.26 -11.86 -0.66
N GLU A 227 -4.02 -12.57 0.45
CA GLU A 227 -4.70 -13.82 0.81
C GLU A 227 -6.22 -13.69 0.93
N SER A 228 -6.72 -12.48 1.15
CA SER A 228 -8.15 -12.21 1.21
C SER A 228 -8.82 -12.20 -0.17
N ILE A 229 -8.05 -12.20 -1.25
CA ILE A 229 -8.58 -12.29 -2.62
C ILE A 229 -9.38 -13.59 -2.80
N ASP A 230 -8.88 -14.72 -2.27
CA ASP A 230 -9.53 -16.03 -2.37
C ASP A 230 -10.84 -16.12 -1.57
N LYS A 231 -10.91 -15.45 -0.42
CA LYS A 231 -12.06 -15.51 0.50
C LYS A 231 -13.32 -14.81 -0.01
N SER A 232 -13.20 -13.96 -1.03
CA SER A 232 -14.32 -13.18 -1.58
C SER A 232 -15.14 -13.94 -2.65
N TRP A 233 -15.02 -15.31 -2.76
CA TRP A 233 -15.52 -16.06 -3.91
C TRP A 233 -16.57 -17.10 -3.58
N ASP A 234 -17.68 -16.63 -3.05
CA ASP A 234 -18.82 -17.51 -2.74
C ASP A 234 -19.61 -18.00 -3.98
N SER A 235 -19.38 -17.40 -5.14
CA SER A 235 -20.05 -17.77 -6.39
C SER A 235 -19.12 -17.69 -7.60
N GLY A 236 -19.38 -18.50 -8.62
CA GLY A 236 -18.59 -18.48 -9.87
C GLY A 236 -18.58 -17.14 -10.58
N VAL A 237 -19.59 -16.28 -10.39
CA VAL A 237 -19.64 -14.93 -10.96
C VAL A 237 -18.71 -13.98 -10.20
N GLN A 238 -18.67 -14.11 -8.88
CA GLN A 238 -17.79 -13.29 -8.03
C GLN A 238 -16.32 -13.61 -8.28
N SER A 239 -15.98 -14.91 -8.30
CA SER A 239 -14.67 -15.41 -8.70
C SER A 239 -14.23 -14.85 -10.04
N ALA A 240 -15.11 -14.98 -11.03
CA ALA A 240 -14.83 -14.50 -12.38
C ALA A 240 -14.66 -12.97 -12.49
N ASN A 241 -15.28 -12.17 -11.62
CA ASN A 241 -15.08 -10.72 -11.56
C ASN A 241 -13.74 -10.38 -10.89
N ALA A 242 -13.39 -11.07 -9.80
CA ALA A 242 -12.12 -10.91 -9.09
C ALA A 242 -10.94 -11.27 -10.00
N GLU A 243 -11.01 -12.45 -10.65
CA GLU A 243 -10.00 -12.89 -11.62
C GLU A 243 -9.80 -11.88 -12.75
N ASN A 244 -10.91 -11.44 -13.38
CA ASN A 244 -10.85 -10.48 -14.48
C ASN A 244 -10.22 -9.15 -14.06
N PHE A 245 -10.52 -8.67 -12.85
CA PHE A 245 -9.96 -7.43 -12.35
C PHE A 245 -8.48 -7.59 -11.99
N LEU A 246 -8.10 -8.64 -11.28
CA LEU A 246 -6.70 -8.93 -10.94
C LEU A 246 -5.83 -9.05 -12.19
N LYS A 247 -6.30 -9.85 -13.16
CA LYS A 247 -5.64 -10.00 -14.46
C LYS A 247 -5.52 -8.67 -15.19
N GLY A 248 -6.58 -7.88 -15.22
CA GLY A 248 -6.59 -6.55 -15.82
C GLY A 248 -5.57 -5.61 -15.20
N LEU A 249 -5.47 -5.59 -13.87
CA LEU A 249 -4.49 -4.80 -13.13
C LEU A 249 -3.04 -5.21 -13.44
N ILE A 250 -2.77 -6.52 -13.47
CA ILE A 250 -1.43 -7.06 -13.76
C ILE A 250 -1.01 -6.70 -15.18
N LEU A 251 -1.86 -6.98 -16.17
CA LEU A 251 -1.58 -6.68 -17.57
C LEU A 251 -1.42 -5.16 -17.80
N MET A 252 -2.24 -4.34 -17.17
CA MET A 252 -2.13 -2.88 -17.21
C MET A 252 -0.78 -2.43 -16.68
N ALA A 253 -0.38 -2.87 -15.49
CA ALA A 253 0.87 -2.47 -14.87
C ALA A 253 2.09 -2.95 -15.68
N ASN A 254 2.06 -4.16 -16.22
CA ASN A 254 3.13 -4.70 -17.05
C ASN A 254 3.15 -4.12 -18.48
N ASN A 255 2.23 -3.22 -18.82
CA ASN A 255 2.11 -2.64 -20.15
C ASN A 255 2.03 -3.72 -21.26
N ASP A 256 1.23 -4.74 -21.03
CA ASP A 256 1.10 -5.92 -21.89
C ASP A 256 0.77 -5.56 -23.34
N THR A 257 1.46 -6.20 -24.28
CA THR A 257 1.34 -5.89 -25.71
C THR A 257 -0.05 -6.24 -26.26
N ASN A 258 -0.64 -7.37 -25.84
CA ASN A 258 -1.96 -7.77 -26.30
C ASN A 258 -3.04 -6.81 -25.77
N LEU A 259 -2.87 -6.34 -24.52
CA LEU A 259 -3.77 -5.35 -23.94
C LEU A 259 -3.72 -4.01 -24.70
N LYS A 260 -2.55 -3.60 -25.16
CA LYS A 260 -2.39 -2.41 -26.04
C LYS A 260 -3.11 -2.57 -27.37
N LEU A 261 -2.93 -3.70 -28.04
CA LEU A 261 -3.62 -4.01 -29.29
C LEU A 261 -5.14 -4.01 -29.12
N GLU A 262 -5.65 -4.55 -28.00
CA GLU A 262 -7.09 -4.49 -27.69
C GLU A 262 -7.57 -3.04 -27.46
N ALA A 263 -6.78 -2.22 -26.79
CA ALA A 263 -7.11 -0.80 -26.55
C ALA A 263 -7.17 -0.01 -27.87
N GLU A 264 -6.22 -0.22 -28.77
CA GLU A 264 -6.21 0.38 -30.11
C GLU A 264 -7.42 -0.06 -30.93
N ALA A 265 -7.76 -1.35 -30.94
CA ALA A 265 -8.93 -1.87 -31.65
C ALA A 265 -10.23 -1.26 -31.14
N LEU A 266 -10.37 -1.09 -29.80
CA LEU A 266 -11.51 -0.43 -29.18
C LEU A 266 -11.59 1.06 -29.54
N HIS A 267 -10.46 1.74 -29.64
CA HIS A 267 -10.40 3.13 -30.07
C HIS A 267 -10.90 3.29 -31.50
N HIS A 268 -10.44 2.47 -32.44
CA HIS A 268 -10.89 2.47 -33.84
C HIS A 268 -12.39 2.16 -33.95
N HIS A 269 -12.92 1.29 -33.11
CA HIS A 269 -14.36 0.98 -33.12
C HIS A 269 -15.25 2.18 -32.76
N ARG A 270 -14.80 3.05 -31.84
CA ARG A 270 -15.52 4.29 -31.50
C ARG A 270 -15.70 5.22 -32.70
N TYR A 271 -14.81 5.17 -33.70
CA TYR A 271 -14.82 5.99 -34.89
C TYR A 271 -15.45 5.34 -36.13
N GLY A 272 -16.18 4.21 -35.99
CA GLY A 272 -17.00 3.63 -37.05
C GLY A 272 -16.65 2.21 -37.49
N GLY A 273 -15.74 1.53 -36.82
CA GLY A 273 -15.46 0.10 -37.01
C GLY A 273 -16.41 -0.82 -36.25
N MET A 274 -16.64 -2.05 -36.77
CA MET A 274 -17.42 -3.07 -36.07
C MET A 274 -16.51 -3.85 -35.09
N PHE A 275 -16.51 -3.50 -33.81
CA PHE A 275 -15.89 -4.29 -32.76
C PHE A 275 -16.89 -5.35 -32.27
N ASP A 276 -16.67 -6.59 -32.63
CA ASP A 276 -17.39 -7.72 -32.11
C ASP A 276 -16.51 -8.39 -31.04
N ALA A 277 -16.73 -8.02 -29.78
CA ALA A 277 -16.02 -8.62 -28.63
C ALA A 277 -16.26 -10.16 -28.52
N GLN A 278 -17.24 -10.69 -29.24
CA GLN A 278 -17.51 -12.12 -29.33
C GLN A 278 -16.81 -12.80 -30.50
N ASN A 279 -16.40 -12.06 -31.54
CA ASN A 279 -15.79 -12.60 -32.76
C ASN A 279 -14.30 -12.27 -32.96
N THR A 280 -13.78 -11.17 -32.40
CA THR A 280 -12.34 -10.99 -32.19
C THR A 280 -12.03 -11.57 -30.82
N GLY A 281 -11.69 -12.86 -30.75
CA GLY A 281 -11.31 -13.49 -29.49
C GLY A 281 -10.36 -12.56 -28.73
N SER A 282 -10.77 -12.12 -27.54
CA SER A 282 -9.94 -11.21 -26.73
C SER A 282 -8.55 -11.83 -26.58
N LEU A 283 -7.52 -11.16 -27.07
CA LEU A 283 -6.13 -11.64 -27.02
C LEU A 283 -5.70 -11.88 -25.57
N THR A 284 -6.23 -11.07 -24.66
CA THR A 284 -5.96 -11.15 -23.22
C THR A 284 -6.94 -12.05 -22.47
N LYS A 285 -8.02 -12.52 -23.11
CA LYS A 285 -9.16 -13.22 -22.48
C LYS A 285 -9.86 -12.39 -21.38
N LEU A 286 -9.61 -11.07 -21.31
CA LEU A 286 -10.30 -10.17 -20.40
C LEU A 286 -11.75 -9.92 -20.84
N ARG A 287 -12.62 -9.75 -19.85
CA ARG A 287 -14.04 -9.42 -20.07
C ARG A 287 -14.25 -7.93 -19.89
N TYR A 288 -14.81 -7.31 -20.91
CA TYR A 288 -15.13 -5.90 -20.93
C TYR A 288 -16.56 -5.65 -20.47
N GLY A 289 -16.72 -4.86 -19.39
CA GLY A 289 -18.02 -4.40 -18.93
C GLY A 289 -18.43 -3.08 -19.58
N GLY A 290 -19.73 -2.82 -19.67
CA GLY A 290 -20.30 -1.58 -20.18
C GLY A 290 -21.15 -1.75 -21.47
N ARG A 291 -21.83 -0.66 -21.86
CA ARG A 291 -22.63 -0.65 -23.12
C ARG A 291 -21.71 -0.56 -24.33
N LYS A 292 -22.00 -1.30 -25.40
CA LYS A 292 -21.18 -1.36 -26.63
C LYS A 292 -20.69 0.01 -27.14
N LYS A 293 -21.49 1.07 -27.04
CA LYS A 293 -21.12 2.43 -27.50
C LYS A 293 -20.19 3.20 -26.55
N HIS A 294 -19.96 2.73 -25.33
CA HIS A 294 -19.18 3.40 -24.30
C HIS A 294 -18.19 2.45 -23.61
N LEU A 295 -17.78 1.42 -24.37
CA LEU A 295 -16.81 0.46 -23.87
C LEU A 295 -15.45 1.15 -23.68
N LEU A 296 -14.89 1.09 -22.48
CA LEU A 296 -13.54 1.60 -22.18
C LEU A 296 -12.54 0.45 -22.21
N PRO A 297 -11.35 0.65 -22.79
CA PRO A 297 -10.26 -0.31 -22.66
C PRO A 297 -9.76 -0.38 -21.22
N PHE A 298 -9.00 -1.44 -20.89
CA PHE A 298 -8.36 -1.56 -19.57
C PHE A 298 -7.23 -0.54 -19.36
N ILE A 299 -6.61 -0.07 -20.42
CA ILE A 299 -5.59 0.99 -20.35
C ILE A 299 -6.00 2.21 -21.16
N TRP A 300 -5.52 3.38 -20.70
CA TRP A 300 -5.60 4.62 -21.45
C TRP A 300 -4.19 5.08 -21.81
N GLY A 301 -3.97 5.36 -23.12
CA GLY A 301 -2.66 5.68 -23.65
C GLY A 301 -1.78 4.45 -23.92
N GLU A 302 -0.54 4.70 -24.34
CA GLU A 302 0.40 3.66 -24.75
C GLU A 302 1.07 2.97 -23.56
N THR A 303 1.20 3.69 -22.45
CA THR A 303 1.85 3.22 -21.21
C THR A 303 1.01 3.63 -20.02
N SER A 304 0.79 2.72 -19.09
CA SER A 304 -0.06 2.96 -17.91
C SER A 304 0.61 3.86 -16.88
N HIS A 305 1.95 3.89 -16.82
CA HIS A 305 2.73 4.52 -15.75
C HIS A 305 2.32 4.08 -14.33
N VAL A 306 1.85 2.84 -14.23
CA VAL A 306 1.39 2.23 -12.97
C VAL A 306 2.30 1.05 -12.64
N LYS A 307 2.74 0.98 -11.38
CA LYS A 307 3.36 -0.21 -10.80
C LYS A 307 2.49 -0.77 -9.69
N MET A 308 2.57 -2.09 -9.49
CA MET A 308 1.77 -2.76 -8.47
C MET A 308 2.62 -3.74 -7.65
N LEU A 309 2.46 -3.69 -6.34
CA LEU A 309 3.05 -4.63 -5.41
C LEU A 309 1.94 -5.31 -4.61
N PHE A 310 1.88 -6.63 -4.71
CA PHE A 310 0.94 -7.45 -3.94
C PHE A 310 1.66 -8.17 -2.80
N SER A 311 1.12 -8.18 -1.59
CA SER A 311 1.62 -9.02 -0.50
C SER A 311 0.74 -10.28 -0.34
N PHE A 312 1.39 -11.44 -0.17
CA PHE A 312 0.71 -12.72 0.00
C PHE A 312 1.39 -13.58 1.06
N VAL A 313 0.65 -14.52 1.64
CA VAL A 313 1.26 -15.65 2.33
C VAL A 313 1.68 -16.73 1.31
N PRO A 314 2.77 -17.50 1.54
CA PRO A 314 3.29 -18.45 0.56
C PRO A 314 2.27 -19.48 0.08
N GLU A 315 1.40 -19.96 0.98
CA GLU A 315 0.38 -20.96 0.69
C GLU A 315 -0.64 -20.48 -0.35
N ILE A 316 -0.99 -19.20 -0.32
CA ILE A 316 -1.95 -18.60 -1.25
C ILE A 316 -1.34 -18.33 -2.62
N VAL A 317 -0.04 -18.09 -2.70
CA VAL A 317 0.65 -17.91 -3.99
C VAL A 317 0.40 -19.07 -4.92
N GLU A 318 0.41 -20.29 -4.42
CA GLU A 318 0.12 -21.51 -5.20
C GLU A 318 -1.36 -21.60 -5.57
N VAL A 319 -2.27 -21.26 -4.67
CA VAL A 319 -3.73 -21.25 -4.93
C VAL A 319 -4.08 -20.19 -5.97
N VAL A 320 -3.51 -18.99 -5.87
CA VAL A 320 -3.70 -17.92 -6.87
C VAL A 320 -3.21 -18.37 -8.24
N ASN A 321 -2.08 -19.07 -8.32
CA ASN A 321 -1.56 -19.63 -9.58
C ASN A 321 -2.51 -20.61 -10.24
N THR A 322 -3.08 -21.52 -9.45
CA THR A 322 -3.82 -22.67 -9.99
C THR A 322 -5.31 -22.42 -10.17
N THR A 323 -5.88 -21.55 -9.34
CA THR A 323 -7.34 -21.38 -9.24
C THR A 323 -7.82 -20.05 -9.83
N ILE A 324 -7.02 -18.99 -9.73
CA ILE A 324 -7.44 -17.62 -10.08
C ILE A 324 -6.98 -17.23 -11.46
N ILE A 325 -5.69 -17.36 -11.71
CA ILE A 325 -5.08 -16.99 -12.98
C ILE A 325 -4.79 -18.30 -13.72
N HIS A 326 -5.79 -18.86 -14.39
CA HIS A 326 -5.61 -20.03 -15.25
C HIS A 326 -4.61 -19.83 -16.40
N ASP A 327 -3.78 -18.80 -16.31
CA ASP A 327 -2.80 -18.37 -17.31
C ASP A 327 -1.42 -18.31 -16.64
N ASP A 328 -0.74 -19.45 -16.60
CA ASP A 328 0.60 -19.61 -16.01
C ASP A 328 1.62 -18.60 -16.57
N GLU A 329 1.44 -18.13 -17.81
CA GLU A 329 2.38 -17.20 -18.46
C GLU A 329 2.38 -15.82 -17.79
N ILE A 330 1.22 -15.29 -17.39
CA ILE A 330 1.12 -13.96 -16.75
C ILE A 330 1.76 -13.99 -15.38
N TRP A 331 1.51 -15.07 -14.62
CA TRP A 331 2.00 -15.22 -13.27
C TRP A 331 3.50 -15.46 -13.18
N GLN A 332 4.06 -16.17 -14.16
CA GLN A 332 5.51 -16.43 -14.24
C GLN A 332 6.32 -15.17 -14.55
N GLN A 333 5.72 -14.16 -15.18
CA GLN A 333 6.38 -12.89 -15.49
C GLN A 333 6.46 -11.93 -14.30
N ILE A 334 5.77 -12.20 -13.19
CA ILE A 334 5.79 -11.33 -12.01
C ILE A 334 7.04 -11.61 -11.20
N ARG A 335 7.84 -10.58 -10.92
CA ARG A 335 8.96 -10.67 -9.99
C ARG A 335 8.46 -11.00 -8.59
N LYS A 336 9.20 -11.87 -7.89
CA LYS A 336 8.85 -12.31 -6.53
C LYS A 336 9.99 -11.99 -5.58
N ILE A 337 9.61 -11.42 -4.43
CA ILE A 337 10.48 -11.26 -3.26
C ILE A 337 9.88 -12.09 -2.14
N GLU A 338 10.68 -12.97 -1.56
CA GLU A 338 10.30 -13.71 -0.36
C GLU A 338 11.01 -13.08 0.83
N LEU A 339 10.24 -12.75 1.89
CA LEU A 339 10.78 -12.22 3.12
C LEU A 339 11.49 -13.33 3.90
N SER A 340 12.78 -13.15 4.10
CA SER A 340 13.58 -14.02 4.96
C SER A 340 13.17 -13.84 6.43
N PRO A 341 13.18 -14.92 7.24
CA PRO A 341 13.10 -14.76 8.69
C PRO A 341 14.24 -13.87 9.20
N LEU A 342 13.94 -13.03 10.19
CA LEU A 342 14.99 -12.25 10.88
C LEU A 342 15.91 -13.18 11.64
N ASP A 343 17.19 -12.89 11.64
CA ASP A 343 18.19 -13.62 12.43
C ASP A 343 18.31 -13.07 13.87
N GLU A 344 19.20 -13.63 14.66
CA GLU A 344 19.40 -13.22 16.04
C GLU A 344 19.95 -11.81 16.15
N GLY A 345 20.85 -11.41 15.25
CA GLY A 345 21.42 -10.07 15.19
C GLY A 345 20.36 -9.01 14.86
N ASP A 346 19.49 -9.32 13.90
CA ASP A 346 18.38 -8.46 13.50
C ASP A 346 17.41 -8.19 14.66
N PHE A 347 17.07 -9.23 15.44
CA PHE A 347 16.22 -9.08 16.62
C PHE A 347 16.90 -8.27 17.74
N MET A 348 18.20 -8.40 17.91
CA MET A 348 18.96 -7.59 18.85
C MET A 348 18.94 -6.12 18.44
N GLU A 349 19.25 -5.80 17.19
CA GLU A 349 19.21 -4.44 16.65
C GLU A 349 17.82 -3.81 16.78
N LEU A 350 16.79 -4.57 16.42
CA LEU A 350 15.39 -4.13 16.54
C LEU A 350 15.04 -3.79 18.01
N SER A 351 15.46 -4.64 18.94
CA SER A 351 15.25 -4.40 20.37
C SER A 351 15.97 -3.14 20.86
N GLU A 352 17.21 -2.91 20.44
CA GLU A 352 17.98 -1.71 20.79
C GLU A 352 17.31 -0.44 20.27
N ASN A 353 16.81 -0.47 19.02
CA ASN A 353 16.06 0.64 18.45
C ASN A 353 14.78 0.95 19.22
N ILE A 354 14.04 -0.07 19.66
CA ILE A 354 12.85 0.09 20.51
C ILE A 354 13.25 0.65 21.90
N ARG A 355 14.31 0.13 22.53
CA ARG A 355 14.82 0.63 23.82
C ARG A 355 15.23 2.10 23.75
N ALA A 356 15.94 2.49 22.70
CA ALA A 356 16.34 3.87 22.48
C ALA A 356 15.11 4.80 22.30
N MET A 357 14.10 4.35 21.58
CA MET A 357 12.85 5.09 21.44
C MET A 357 12.10 5.19 22.76
N TYR A 358 12.03 4.09 23.53
CA TYR A 358 11.40 4.05 24.85
C TYR A 358 12.10 5.00 25.85
N ALA A 359 13.42 5.06 25.82
CA ALA A 359 14.21 5.98 26.66
C ALA A 359 13.87 7.45 26.33
N ARG A 360 13.73 7.79 25.07
CA ARG A 360 13.27 9.14 24.64
C ARG A 360 11.85 9.44 25.09
N ALA A 361 10.95 8.48 24.96
CA ALA A 361 9.54 8.64 25.31
C ALA A 361 9.31 8.89 26.81
N TYR A 362 10.04 8.19 27.66
CA TYR A 362 9.75 8.12 29.10
C TYR A 362 10.91 8.56 30.00
N HIS A 363 12.07 8.98 29.46
CA HIS A 363 13.30 9.26 30.21
C HIS A 363 13.69 8.08 31.12
N TYR A 364 13.54 6.87 30.58
CA TYR A 364 13.81 5.63 31.29
C TYR A 364 14.78 4.77 30.49
N SER A 365 15.90 4.41 31.14
CA SER A 365 16.87 3.45 30.59
C SER A 365 16.67 2.11 31.28
N ALA A 366 16.36 1.08 30.50
CA ALA A 366 16.25 -0.27 31.04
C ALA A 366 17.60 -0.73 31.61
N PRO A 367 17.61 -1.37 32.78
CA PRO A 367 18.85 -1.76 33.49
C PRO A 367 19.62 -2.86 32.74
N GLU A 368 18.94 -3.71 32.00
CA GLU A 368 19.49 -4.89 31.35
C GLU A 368 18.88 -5.15 29.99
N SER A 369 19.57 -5.99 29.20
CA SER A 369 19.10 -6.56 27.95
C SER A 369 18.20 -7.76 28.24
N ILE A 370 17.01 -7.79 27.63
CA ILE A 370 15.99 -8.84 27.80
C ILE A 370 15.80 -9.69 26.56
N GLU A 371 16.42 -9.34 25.47
CA GLU A 371 16.27 -9.97 24.16
C GLU A 371 16.50 -11.49 24.19
N PRO A 372 17.48 -12.01 24.96
CA PRO A 372 17.75 -13.45 24.98
C PRO A 372 16.60 -14.30 25.50
N VAL A 373 15.66 -13.71 26.25
CA VAL A 373 14.55 -14.43 26.89
C VAL A 373 13.22 -14.24 26.15
N LEU A 374 13.16 -13.33 25.17
CA LEU A 374 11.97 -13.11 24.37
C LEU A 374 11.86 -14.12 23.23
N LYS A 375 10.65 -14.57 22.93
CA LYS A 375 10.39 -15.46 21.80
C LYS A 375 10.56 -14.73 20.48
N ARG A 376 11.38 -15.28 19.58
CA ARG A 376 11.74 -14.74 18.27
C ARG A 376 11.05 -15.48 17.14
N ASP A 377 9.84 -15.99 17.37
CA ASP A 377 9.07 -16.75 16.40
C ASP A 377 8.39 -15.88 15.34
N LYS A 378 7.97 -14.67 15.73
CA LYS A 378 7.27 -13.70 14.87
C LYS A 378 7.66 -12.27 15.21
N THR A 379 8.08 -11.50 14.22
CA THR A 379 8.54 -10.11 14.40
C THR A 379 7.51 -9.24 15.14
N ARG A 380 6.24 -9.31 14.74
CA ARG A 380 5.16 -8.54 15.40
C ARG A 380 5.02 -8.88 16.88
N ARG A 381 5.13 -10.16 17.22
CA ARG A 381 5.06 -10.61 18.61
C ARG A 381 6.27 -10.17 19.42
N PHE A 382 7.45 -10.27 18.81
CA PHE A 382 8.70 -9.82 19.43
C PHE A 382 8.64 -8.33 19.78
N VAL A 383 8.26 -7.46 18.83
CA VAL A 383 8.10 -6.01 19.06
C VAL A 383 7.20 -5.71 20.25
N LYS A 384 6.02 -6.35 20.31
CA LYS A 384 5.11 -6.22 21.47
C LYS A 384 5.75 -6.63 22.76
N SER A 385 6.42 -7.78 22.78
CA SER A 385 7.05 -8.33 23.97
C SER A 385 8.20 -7.46 24.49
N VAL A 386 8.97 -6.81 23.59
CA VAL A 386 10.00 -5.84 24.00
C VAL A 386 9.37 -4.65 24.72
N VAL A 387 8.31 -4.05 24.16
CA VAL A 387 7.63 -2.91 24.78
C VAL A 387 7.01 -3.29 26.14
N GLU A 388 6.35 -4.45 26.19
CA GLU A 388 5.74 -4.98 27.41
C GLU A 388 6.80 -5.19 28.52
N ALA A 389 7.92 -5.81 28.18
CA ALA A 389 9.00 -6.02 29.12
C ALA A 389 9.61 -4.69 29.63
N LEU A 390 9.76 -3.69 28.76
CA LEU A 390 10.22 -2.36 29.16
C LEU A 390 9.22 -1.66 30.11
N ASP A 391 7.91 -1.87 29.90
CA ASP A 391 6.89 -1.37 30.82
C ASP A 391 6.98 -2.06 32.19
N VAL A 392 7.10 -3.39 32.22
CA VAL A 392 7.24 -4.15 33.47
C VAL A 392 8.47 -3.68 34.23
N MET A 393 9.62 -3.55 33.57
CA MET A 393 10.86 -3.04 34.21
C MET A 393 10.69 -1.63 34.78
N ARG A 394 9.98 -0.75 34.07
CA ARG A 394 9.78 0.64 34.48
C ARG A 394 8.81 0.76 35.68
N PHE A 395 7.72 0.00 35.66
CA PHE A 395 6.68 0.11 36.67
C PHE A 395 6.93 -0.76 37.90
N ASN A 396 7.69 -1.85 37.72
CA ASN A 396 7.99 -2.83 38.80
C ASN A 396 9.51 -3.05 38.97
N PRO A 397 10.29 -2.00 39.26
CA PRO A 397 11.76 -2.07 39.25
C PRO A 397 12.36 -3.06 40.23
N GLY A 398 11.59 -3.49 41.26
CA GLY A 398 12.05 -4.46 42.27
C GLY A 398 11.68 -5.92 41.98
N THR A 399 10.67 -6.17 41.15
CA THR A 399 10.08 -7.49 40.92
C THR A 399 10.00 -7.90 39.46
N TRP A 400 10.50 -7.05 38.53
CA TRP A 400 10.35 -7.27 37.09
C TRP A 400 10.90 -8.61 36.60
N ARG A 401 11.98 -9.16 37.26
CA ARG A 401 12.54 -10.47 36.89
C ARG A 401 11.56 -11.59 37.18
N GLU A 402 10.90 -11.54 38.34
CA GLU A 402 9.88 -12.52 38.75
C GLU A 402 8.66 -12.45 37.83
N GLU A 403 8.21 -11.23 37.48
CA GLU A 403 7.06 -11.03 36.64
C GLU A 403 7.32 -11.48 35.18
N LEU A 404 8.55 -11.34 34.70
CA LEU A 404 8.96 -11.84 33.37
C LEU A 404 9.39 -13.32 33.41
N HIS A 405 9.30 -13.99 34.57
CA HIS A 405 9.73 -15.39 34.76
C HIS A 405 11.19 -15.66 34.43
N LEU A 406 12.07 -14.68 34.72
CA LEU A 406 13.51 -14.78 34.48
C LEU A 406 14.24 -15.40 35.65
N PRO A 407 15.39 -16.09 35.42
CA PRO A 407 16.24 -16.57 36.49
C PRO A 407 16.68 -15.40 37.37
N ILE A 408 16.49 -15.52 38.66
CA ILE A 408 17.05 -14.57 39.61
C ILE A 408 18.55 -14.88 39.71
N GLU A 409 19.41 -13.94 39.30
CA GLU A 409 20.84 -14.07 39.60
C GLU A 409 21.02 -14.05 41.11
N THR A 410 21.09 -15.23 41.73
CA THR A 410 21.57 -15.36 43.06
C THR A 410 23.06 -15.03 43.02
N GLY A 411 23.40 -13.82 43.46
CA GLY A 411 24.80 -13.43 43.65
C GLY A 411 25.47 -14.28 44.73
N GLU A 412 25.81 -15.52 44.40
CA GLU A 412 26.79 -16.28 45.18
C GLU A 412 28.17 -15.81 44.75
N THR A 413 28.70 -14.85 45.52
CA THR A 413 30.14 -14.67 45.64
C THR A 413 30.68 -15.94 46.27
N GLY A 414 31.05 -16.91 45.43
CA GLY A 414 31.78 -18.09 45.91
C GLY A 414 33.14 -17.67 46.46
N VAL A 415 33.20 -17.63 47.78
CA VAL A 415 34.46 -17.65 48.51
C VAL A 415 35.10 -19.03 48.25
N PRO A 416 36.30 -19.13 47.70
CA PRO A 416 36.97 -20.43 47.59
C PRO A 416 37.28 -20.94 48.98
N GLY A 417 36.51 -21.92 49.43
CA GLY A 417 36.81 -22.65 50.64
C GLY A 417 38.11 -23.45 50.51
N ASP A 418 39.03 -23.18 51.41
CA ASP A 418 40.27 -23.93 51.64
C ASP A 418 39.96 -25.43 51.75
N THR A 419 40.47 -26.20 50.82
CA THR A 419 40.62 -27.65 51.00
C THR A 419 41.86 -27.90 51.85
N GLN A 420 41.66 -28.10 53.14
CA GLN A 420 42.63 -28.78 54.00
C GLN A 420 42.63 -30.28 53.64
N SER A 421 43.79 -30.72 53.26
CA SER A 421 44.18 -32.12 53.21
C SER A 421 44.29 -32.69 54.60
N GLU A 422 43.67 -33.85 54.89
CA GLU A 422 44.17 -34.80 55.92
C GLU A 422 43.82 -36.24 55.48
N ASP A 423 44.96 -37.04 55.44
CA ASP A 423 45.18 -38.49 55.53
C ASP A 423 44.36 -39.48 54.68
#